data_bc558e159ec1f931e6762f4d6299fe1e
#
_entry.id   bc558e159ec1f931e6762f4d6299fe1e
#
_cell.length_a   1.000
_cell.length_b   1.000
_cell.length_c   1.000
_cell.angle_alpha   90.00
_cell.angle_beta   90.00
_cell.angle_gamma   90.00
#
_symmetry.space_group_name_H-M   'P 1'
#
loop_
_entity.id
_entity.type
_entity.pdbx_description
1 polymer ?
#
loop_
_entity_poly.entity_id
_entity_poly.type
_entity_poly.pdbx_seq_one_letter_code
_entity_poly.pdbx_strand_id
1 'polypeptide(L)'
;PQKPSMIVRPKPNVLGILFSLKGSIAKRIAWRSLLVTLLASVIVLVETLHPAYFSKVNATPFTLLGLSLSIFMSFRNNACYDRWWEGRKQLGQMVIDVRSLIRETQVLGDTAERAGLLRGLCGFAHGLVAHLRHEDQARAIHPWISVPASHPNLPDSVLQAVGARFSVLAQQGVISEWRYTQLEARLVSLSQVQ
;
A
#
# COMPACT_ATOMS: atom_id res chain seq x y z
N PRO A 1 -21.26 -1.39 2.48
CA PRO A 1 -19.94 -1.53 1.91
C PRO A 1 -19.27 -2.72 2.59
N GLN A 2 -19.08 -3.83 1.82
CA GLN A 2 -18.40 -5.02 2.32
C GLN A 2 -16.94 -4.67 2.63
N LYS A 3 -16.52 -4.90 3.88
CA LYS A 3 -15.09 -4.84 4.25
C LYS A 3 -14.32 -5.76 3.31
N PRO A 4 -13.24 -5.29 2.68
CA PRO A 4 -12.39 -6.16 1.88
C PRO A 4 -11.79 -7.23 2.80
N SER A 5 -12.31 -8.45 2.72
CA SER A 5 -11.74 -9.59 3.45
C SER A 5 -10.34 -9.85 2.90
N MET A 6 -9.37 -9.97 3.80
CA MET A 6 -8.01 -10.36 3.44
C MET A 6 -8.05 -11.69 2.68
N ILE A 7 -7.54 -11.71 1.45
CA ILE A 7 -7.49 -12.91 0.64
C ILE A 7 -6.33 -13.77 1.13
N VAL A 8 -6.59 -14.72 2.03
CA VAL A 8 -5.61 -15.73 2.43
C VAL A 8 -5.72 -16.89 1.43
N ARG A 9 -4.64 -17.18 0.70
CA ARG A 9 -4.58 -18.31 -0.22
C ARG A 9 -3.67 -19.41 0.35
N PRO A 10 -4.10 -20.69 0.34
CA PRO A 10 -3.18 -21.82 0.52
C PRO A 10 -2.13 -21.80 -0.60
N LYS A 11 -1.00 -22.53 -0.43
CA LYS A 11 0.09 -22.58 -1.42
C LYS A 11 -0.49 -22.88 -2.82
N PRO A 12 -0.38 -21.96 -3.78
CA PRO A 12 -1.05 -22.13 -5.07
C PRO A 12 -0.22 -23.06 -5.96
N ASN A 13 -0.88 -24.02 -6.63
CA ASN A 13 -0.31 -24.72 -7.75
C ASN A 13 -0.19 -23.76 -8.95
N VAL A 14 0.79 -23.98 -9.84
CA VAL A 14 1.05 -23.13 -11.03
C VAL A 14 -0.21 -22.94 -11.87
N LEU A 15 -0.99 -23.99 -12.09
CA LEU A 15 -2.28 -23.91 -12.77
C LEU A 15 -3.32 -23.09 -12.00
N GLY A 16 -3.34 -23.17 -10.69
CA GLY A 16 -4.21 -22.37 -9.83
C GLY A 16 -3.89 -20.86 -9.87
N ILE A 17 -2.65 -20.48 -10.16
CA ILE A 17 -2.24 -19.08 -10.37
C ILE A 17 -2.78 -18.58 -11.71
N LEU A 18 -2.59 -19.34 -12.79
CA LEU A 18 -3.02 -18.98 -14.14
C LEU A 18 -4.53 -18.80 -14.25
N PHE A 19 -5.32 -19.67 -13.62
CA PHE A 19 -6.80 -19.62 -13.65
C PHE A 19 -7.44 -18.92 -12.46
N SER A 20 -6.66 -18.23 -11.63
CA SER A 20 -7.20 -17.53 -10.47
C SER A 20 -7.94 -16.25 -10.86
N LEU A 21 -9.27 -16.33 -10.92
CA LEU A 21 -10.15 -15.17 -11.15
C LEU A 21 -10.42 -14.32 -9.90
N LYS A 22 -10.17 -14.85 -8.69
CA LYS A 22 -10.34 -14.10 -7.44
C LYS A 22 -9.20 -13.09 -7.26
N GLY A 23 -9.55 -11.80 -7.25
CA GLY A 23 -8.58 -10.70 -7.14
C GLY A 23 -7.84 -10.38 -8.45
N SER A 24 -8.21 -11.02 -9.57
CA SER A 24 -7.69 -10.71 -10.89
C SER A 24 -8.41 -9.51 -11.51
N ILE A 25 -7.66 -8.67 -12.18
CA ILE A 25 -8.17 -7.57 -13.00
C ILE A 25 -8.94 -8.08 -14.24
N ALA A 26 -8.84 -9.37 -14.54
CA ALA A 26 -9.43 -10.01 -15.72
C ALA A 26 -10.93 -9.71 -15.88
N LYS A 27 -11.72 -9.78 -14.80
CA LYS A 27 -13.15 -9.43 -14.85
C LYS A 27 -13.41 -7.99 -15.29
N ARG A 28 -12.55 -7.05 -14.88
CA ARG A 28 -12.69 -5.63 -15.20
C ARG A 28 -12.32 -5.33 -16.65
N ILE A 29 -11.39 -6.13 -17.21
CA ILE A 29 -10.88 -5.94 -18.57
C ILE A 29 -11.64 -6.81 -19.57
N ALA A 30 -12.30 -7.90 -19.13
CA ALA A 30 -12.94 -8.90 -19.98
C ALA A 30 -13.85 -8.30 -21.05
N TRP A 31 -14.70 -7.33 -20.70
CA TRP A 31 -15.59 -6.68 -21.65
C TRP A 31 -14.83 -5.92 -22.75
N ARG A 32 -13.78 -5.17 -22.34
CA ARG A 32 -12.98 -4.41 -23.32
C ARG A 32 -12.18 -5.35 -24.22
N SER A 33 -11.62 -6.43 -23.67
CA SER A 33 -10.91 -7.45 -24.45
C SER A 33 -11.86 -8.16 -25.42
N LEU A 34 -13.09 -8.48 -24.99
CA LEU A 34 -14.10 -9.08 -25.85
C LEU A 34 -14.44 -8.19 -27.05
N LEU A 35 -14.65 -6.89 -26.81
CA LEU A 35 -14.93 -5.92 -27.88
C LEU A 35 -13.79 -5.86 -28.89
N VAL A 36 -12.53 -5.78 -28.43
CA VAL A 36 -11.36 -5.72 -29.30
C VAL A 36 -11.21 -7.02 -30.11
N THR A 37 -11.42 -8.18 -29.46
CA THR A 37 -11.36 -9.48 -30.14
C THR A 37 -12.45 -9.61 -31.19
N LEU A 38 -13.67 -9.17 -30.88
CA LEU A 38 -14.78 -9.19 -31.83
C LEU A 38 -14.50 -8.29 -33.03
N LEU A 39 -13.99 -7.08 -32.79
CA LEU A 39 -13.59 -6.15 -33.86
C LEU A 39 -12.50 -6.76 -34.75
N ALA A 40 -11.45 -7.34 -34.13
CA ALA A 40 -10.38 -8.01 -34.86
C ALA A 40 -10.93 -9.19 -35.71
N SER A 41 -11.84 -9.99 -35.14
CA SER A 41 -12.47 -11.11 -35.86
C SER A 41 -13.29 -10.63 -37.06
N VAL A 42 -14.00 -9.51 -36.94
CA VAL A 42 -14.74 -8.91 -38.06
C VAL A 42 -13.78 -8.44 -39.15
N ILE A 43 -12.67 -7.79 -38.82
CA ILE A 43 -11.66 -7.35 -39.77
C ILE A 43 -11.08 -8.54 -40.54
N VAL A 44 -10.70 -9.63 -39.84
CA VAL A 44 -10.19 -10.87 -40.48
C VAL A 44 -11.24 -11.48 -41.38
N LEU A 45 -12.50 -11.51 -40.99
CA LEU A 45 -13.59 -12.02 -41.81
C LEU A 45 -13.76 -11.19 -43.09
N VAL A 46 -13.73 -9.85 -42.98
CA VAL A 46 -13.82 -8.96 -44.15
C VAL A 46 -12.62 -9.16 -45.09
N GLU A 47 -11.42 -9.32 -44.53
CA GLU A 47 -10.21 -9.59 -45.32
C GLU A 47 -10.31 -10.91 -46.07
N THR A 48 -10.82 -11.98 -45.45
CA THR A 48 -10.98 -13.30 -46.11
C THR A 48 -12.04 -13.27 -47.21
N LEU A 49 -13.09 -12.48 -47.06
CA LEU A 49 -14.15 -12.33 -48.06
C LEU A 49 -13.75 -11.39 -49.22
N HIS A 50 -12.97 -10.36 -48.91
CA HIS A 50 -12.59 -9.32 -49.86
C HIS A 50 -11.10 -8.96 -49.78
N PRO A 51 -10.19 -9.81 -50.23
CA PRO A 51 -8.73 -9.62 -50.07
C PRO A 51 -8.21 -8.35 -50.79
N ALA A 52 -8.93 -7.83 -51.77
CA ALA A 52 -8.54 -6.66 -52.55
C ALA A 52 -8.50 -5.37 -51.68
N TYR A 53 -9.30 -5.25 -50.62
CA TYR A 53 -9.33 -4.05 -49.79
C TYR A 53 -8.06 -3.87 -48.98
N PHE A 54 -7.44 -4.96 -48.53
CA PHE A 54 -6.30 -4.91 -47.62
C PHE A 54 -4.96 -5.17 -48.30
N SER A 55 -4.96 -5.53 -49.60
CA SER A 55 -3.74 -5.87 -50.39
C SER A 55 -2.70 -4.75 -50.43
N LYS A 56 -3.13 -3.48 -50.22
CA LYS A 56 -2.23 -2.30 -50.22
C LYS A 56 -1.83 -1.83 -48.82
N VAL A 57 -2.28 -2.49 -47.77
CA VAL A 57 -1.98 -2.10 -46.38
C VAL A 57 -0.59 -2.61 -46.02
N ASN A 58 0.34 -1.68 -45.78
CA ASN A 58 1.68 -2.01 -45.33
C ASN A 58 1.69 -2.35 -43.83
N ALA A 59 2.27 -3.47 -43.45
CA ALA A 59 2.39 -3.90 -42.05
C ALA A 59 3.43 -3.10 -41.21
N THR A 60 4.39 -2.43 -41.89
CA THR A 60 5.49 -1.69 -41.23
C THR A 60 5.06 -0.68 -40.19
N PRO A 61 4.05 0.21 -40.44
CA PRO A 61 3.59 1.17 -39.42
C PRO A 61 3.03 0.47 -38.19
N PHE A 62 2.31 -0.64 -38.34
CA PHE A 62 1.74 -1.41 -37.24
C PHE A 62 2.82 -2.07 -36.39
N THR A 63 3.88 -2.57 -37.04
CA THR A 63 5.05 -3.15 -36.34
C THR A 63 5.77 -2.10 -35.51
N LEU A 64 5.98 -0.88 -36.05
CA LEU A 64 6.61 0.22 -35.33
C LEU A 64 5.74 0.70 -34.13
N LEU A 65 4.42 0.78 -34.34
CA LEU A 65 3.49 1.09 -33.23
C LEU A 65 3.51 0.01 -32.15
N GLY A 66 3.53 -1.26 -32.56
CA GLY A 66 3.61 -2.38 -31.61
C GLY A 66 4.90 -2.35 -30.80
N LEU A 67 6.05 -2.07 -31.44
CA LEU A 67 7.33 -1.91 -30.77
C LEU A 67 7.31 -0.75 -29.76
N SER A 68 6.85 0.43 -30.20
CA SER A 68 6.72 1.60 -29.34
C SER A 68 5.82 1.32 -28.15
N LEU A 69 4.65 0.72 -28.38
CA LEU A 69 3.72 0.35 -27.32
C LEU A 69 4.34 -0.64 -26.32
N SER A 70 5.11 -1.62 -26.79
CA SER A 70 5.80 -2.60 -25.95
C SER A 70 6.81 -1.92 -25.03
N ILE A 71 7.57 -0.94 -25.53
CA ILE A 71 8.53 -0.17 -24.75
C ILE A 71 7.80 0.66 -23.67
N PHE A 72 6.76 1.40 -24.06
CA PHE A 72 5.97 2.20 -23.10
C PHE A 72 5.30 1.35 -22.03
N MET A 73 4.75 0.18 -22.42
CA MET A 73 4.14 -0.75 -21.47
C MET A 73 5.17 -1.33 -20.50
N SER A 74 6.40 -1.60 -20.98
CA SER A 74 7.49 -2.05 -20.11
C SER A 74 7.85 -1.01 -19.06
N PHE A 75 8.05 0.25 -19.45
CA PHE A 75 8.33 1.33 -18.51
C PHE A 75 7.19 1.53 -17.50
N ARG A 76 5.96 1.53 -17.97
CA ARG A 76 4.79 1.66 -17.09
C ARG A 76 4.68 0.50 -16.09
N ASN A 77 4.93 -0.72 -16.54
CA ASN A 77 4.90 -1.90 -15.68
C ASN A 77 5.99 -1.82 -14.60
N ASN A 78 7.22 -1.44 -14.99
CA ASN A 78 8.31 -1.26 -14.04
C ASN A 78 8.00 -0.18 -13.00
N ALA A 79 7.50 0.98 -13.42
CA ALA A 79 7.11 2.04 -12.49
C ALA A 79 5.99 1.61 -11.53
N CYS A 80 5.03 0.80 -11.97
CA CYS A 80 4.00 0.25 -11.10
C CYS A 80 4.58 -0.77 -10.10
N TYR A 81 5.50 -1.62 -10.56
CA TYR A 81 6.18 -2.58 -9.71
C TYR A 81 7.03 -1.88 -8.65
N ASP A 82 7.79 -0.86 -9.03
CA ASP A 82 8.65 -0.11 -8.11
C ASP A 82 7.84 0.56 -7.00
N ARG A 83 6.69 1.17 -7.34
CA ARG A 83 5.78 1.75 -6.33
C ARG A 83 5.21 0.69 -5.39
N TRP A 84 4.78 -0.44 -5.93
CA TRP A 84 4.28 -1.54 -5.11
C TRP A 84 5.35 -2.09 -4.19
N TRP A 85 6.57 -2.26 -4.71
CA TRP A 85 7.70 -2.77 -3.94
C TRP A 85 8.13 -1.80 -2.85
N GLU A 86 8.16 -0.50 -3.17
CA GLU A 86 8.45 0.55 -2.18
C GLU A 86 7.43 0.56 -1.05
N GLY A 87 6.12 0.58 -1.35
CA GLY A 87 5.09 0.49 -0.33
C GLY A 87 5.21 -0.78 0.54
N ARG A 88 5.65 -1.90 -0.05
CA ARG A 88 5.89 -3.13 0.71
C ARG A 88 7.10 -3.02 1.64
N LYS A 89 8.17 -2.35 1.22
CA LYS A 89 9.35 -2.07 2.06
C LYS A 89 8.97 -1.17 3.23
N GLN A 90 8.23 -0.10 2.97
CA GLN A 90 7.78 0.84 4.01
C GLN A 90 6.90 0.16 5.07
N LEU A 91 5.94 -0.67 4.66
CA LEU A 91 5.17 -1.47 5.61
C LEU A 91 6.03 -2.43 6.42
N GLY A 92 7.06 -3.02 5.80
CA GLY A 92 8.05 -3.84 6.50
C GLY A 92 8.84 -3.06 7.55
N GLN A 93 9.27 -1.84 7.20
CA GLN A 93 9.97 -0.93 8.12
C GLN A 93 9.08 -0.55 9.31
N MET A 94 7.82 -0.20 9.08
CA MET A 94 6.87 0.06 10.16
C MET A 94 6.77 -1.10 11.16
N VAL A 95 6.71 -2.33 10.67
CA VAL A 95 6.66 -3.52 11.56
C VAL A 95 7.94 -3.66 12.38
N ILE A 96 9.12 -3.37 11.79
CA ILE A 96 10.40 -3.40 12.50
C ILE A 96 10.42 -2.35 13.59
N ASP A 97 10.04 -1.11 13.30
CA ASP A 97 10.08 0.01 14.24
C ASP A 97 9.07 -0.17 15.38
N VAL A 98 7.85 -0.61 15.09
CA VAL A 98 6.87 -0.93 16.14
C VAL A 98 7.37 -2.03 17.06
N ARG A 99 7.96 -3.13 16.52
CA ARG A 99 8.55 -4.18 17.33
C ARG A 99 9.75 -3.71 18.15
N SER A 100 10.54 -2.79 17.62
CA SER A 100 11.65 -2.18 18.37
C SER A 100 11.13 -1.32 19.51
N LEU A 101 10.13 -0.46 19.26
CA LEU A 101 9.48 0.34 20.31
C LEU A 101 8.86 -0.52 21.42
N ILE A 102 8.23 -1.66 21.07
CA ILE A 102 7.70 -2.61 22.06
C ILE A 102 8.82 -3.14 22.98
N ARG A 103 9.99 -3.45 22.42
CA ARG A 103 11.16 -3.94 23.21
C ARG A 103 11.80 -2.82 24.01
N GLU A 104 12.02 -1.65 23.41
CA GLU A 104 12.68 -0.51 24.02
C GLU A 104 11.86 0.09 25.17
N THR A 105 10.52 0.03 25.08
CA THR A 105 9.61 0.47 26.16
C THR A 105 9.46 -0.55 27.30
N GLN A 106 10.06 -1.74 27.23
CA GLN A 106 10.03 -2.71 28.33
C GLN A 106 10.63 -2.17 29.64
N VAL A 107 11.53 -1.18 29.56
CA VAL A 107 12.11 -0.52 30.74
C VAL A 107 11.02 0.12 31.62
N LEU A 108 9.86 0.47 31.07
CA LEU A 108 8.74 1.03 31.82
C LEU A 108 7.96 -0.03 32.62
N GLY A 109 8.29 -1.32 32.44
CA GLY A 109 7.53 -2.43 33.03
C GLY A 109 6.10 -2.52 32.48
N ASP A 110 5.25 -3.27 33.16
CA ASP A 110 3.84 -3.43 32.80
C ASP A 110 2.98 -2.31 33.44
N THR A 111 3.24 -1.08 33.02
CA THR A 111 2.56 0.12 33.53
C THR A 111 1.44 0.56 32.60
N ALA A 112 0.48 1.32 33.15
CA ALA A 112 -0.56 1.99 32.37
C ALA A 112 0.05 2.96 31.34
N GLU A 113 1.18 3.54 31.65
CA GLU A 113 1.95 4.43 30.79
C GLU A 113 2.43 3.71 29.54
N ARG A 114 3.10 2.58 29.70
CA ARG A 114 3.53 1.73 28.59
C ARG A 114 2.33 1.27 27.73
N ALA A 115 1.26 0.83 28.38
CA ALA A 115 0.05 0.44 27.68
C ALA A 115 -0.55 1.61 26.84
N GLY A 116 -0.51 2.84 27.36
CA GLY A 116 -0.92 4.05 26.65
C GLY A 116 -0.08 4.31 25.39
N LEU A 117 1.25 4.22 25.51
CA LEU A 117 2.18 4.37 24.39
C LEU A 117 1.92 3.31 23.30
N LEU A 118 1.76 2.05 23.68
CA LEU A 118 1.50 0.96 22.72
C LEU A 118 0.14 1.11 22.03
N ARG A 119 -0.89 1.60 22.75
CA ARG A 119 -2.18 1.97 22.11
C ARG A 119 -2.01 3.09 21.11
N GLY A 120 -1.17 4.11 21.42
CA GLY A 120 -0.83 5.16 20.48
C GLY A 120 -0.27 4.58 19.16
N LEU A 121 0.69 3.65 19.24
CA LEU A 121 1.24 2.99 18.05
C LEU A 121 0.18 2.19 17.27
N CYS A 122 -0.77 1.55 17.94
CA CYS A 122 -1.91 0.91 17.28
C CYS A 122 -2.78 1.97 16.58
N GLY A 123 -3.05 3.10 17.24
CA GLY A 123 -3.79 4.24 16.68
C GLY A 123 -3.12 4.77 15.42
N PHE A 124 -1.80 4.95 15.44
CA PHE A 124 -1.01 5.34 14.27
C PHE A 124 -1.19 4.36 13.11
N ALA A 125 -1.00 3.06 13.34
CA ALA A 125 -1.09 2.05 12.29
C ALA A 125 -2.50 1.99 11.66
N HIS A 126 -3.57 2.06 12.47
CA HIS A 126 -4.94 2.11 11.98
C HIS A 126 -5.27 3.42 11.25
N GLY A 127 -4.77 4.55 11.76
CA GLY A 127 -4.90 5.85 11.12
C GLY A 127 -4.21 5.90 9.75
N LEU A 128 -2.99 5.36 9.65
CA LEU A 128 -2.26 5.26 8.40
C LEU A 128 -3.00 4.40 7.35
N VAL A 129 -3.54 3.25 7.76
CA VAL A 129 -4.34 2.41 6.86
C VAL A 129 -5.59 3.14 6.37
N ALA A 130 -6.28 3.87 7.25
CA ALA A 130 -7.45 4.67 6.89
C ALA A 130 -7.07 5.81 5.93
N HIS A 131 -5.94 6.49 6.20
CA HIS A 131 -5.39 7.54 5.33
C HIS A 131 -5.13 7.01 3.90
N LEU A 132 -4.39 5.91 3.78
CA LEU A 132 -4.04 5.29 2.48
C LEU A 132 -5.26 4.76 1.72
N ARG A 133 -6.36 4.43 2.43
CA ARG A 133 -7.62 3.97 1.83
C ARG A 133 -8.63 5.08 1.60
N HIS A 134 -8.30 6.33 1.95
CA HIS A 134 -9.22 7.46 1.92
C HIS A 134 -10.49 7.20 2.76
N GLU A 135 -10.33 6.50 3.89
CA GLU A 135 -11.37 6.25 4.90
C GLU A 135 -11.29 7.28 6.03
N ASP A 136 -12.27 7.28 6.93
CA ASP A 136 -12.31 8.18 8.08
C ASP A 136 -11.23 7.82 9.10
N GLN A 137 -10.17 8.64 9.12
CA GLN A 137 -9.01 8.47 10.01
C GLN A 137 -9.38 8.66 11.48
N ALA A 138 -10.23 9.65 11.81
CA ALA A 138 -10.63 9.93 13.17
C ALA A 138 -11.35 8.72 13.77
N ARG A 139 -12.26 8.13 13.03
CA ARG A 139 -12.98 6.92 13.43
C ARG A 139 -12.04 5.72 13.63
N ALA A 140 -10.97 5.61 12.82
CA ALA A 140 -10.00 4.51 12.93
C ALA A 140 -9.08 4.67 14.15
N ILE A 141 -8.73 5.89 14.53
CA ILE A 141 -7.81 6.22 15.63
C ILE A 141 -8.52 6.23 16.98
N HIS A 142 -9.75 6.76 17.05
CA HIS A 142 -10.50 6.99 18.29
C HIS A 142 -10.54 5.81 19.27
N PRO A 143 -10.64 4.52 18.86
CA PRO A 143 -10.64 3.40 19.81
C PRO A 143 -9.31 3.21 20.56
N TRP A 144 -8.24 3.80 20.05
CA TRP A 144 -6.87 3.61 20.54
C TRP A 144 -6.36 4.78 21.36
N ILE A 145 -6.55 6.00 20.86
CA ILE A 145 -6.09 7.24 21.47
C ILE A 145 -6.99 8.41 21.07
N SER A 146 -7.18 9.34 21.98
CA SER A 146 -7.87 10.62 21.69
C SER A 146 -6.85 11.62 21.16
N VAL A 147 -7.03 12.08 19.93
CA VAL A 147 -6.28 13.17 19.31
C VAL A 147 -7.25 14.23 18.78
N PRO A 148 -6.85 15.52 18.74
CA PRO A 148 -7.68 16.57 18.16
C PRO A 148 -8.01 16.27 16.69
N ALA A 149 -9.29 16.16 16.35
CA ALA A 149 -9.74 15.87 14.99
C ALA A 149 -9.44 17.00 13.97
N SER A 150 -9.07 18.18 14.46
CA SER A 150 -8.74 19.34 13.62
C SER A 150 -7.33 19.32 13.02
N HIS A 151 -6.51 18.31 13.37
CA HIS A 151 -5.15 18.22 12.83
C HIS A 151 -5.18 17.75 11.35
N PRO A 152 -4.44 18.40 10.44
CA PRO A 152 -4.47 18.09 9.01
C PRO A 152 -3.93 16.68 8.70
N ASN A 153 -3.02 16.16 9.53
CA ASN A 153 -2.46 14.81 9.45
C ASN A 153 -2.69 14.09 10.79
N LEU A 154 -3.79 13.35 10.90
CA LEU A 154 -4.15 12.64 12.12
C LEU A 154 -3.17 11.52 12.50
N PRO A 155 -2.64 10.68 11.61
CA PRO A 155 -1.59 9.73 11.96
C PRO A 155 -0.35 10.39 12.57
N ASP A 156 0.11 11.51 12.01
CA ASP A 156 1.26 12.24 12.56
C ASP A 156 0.96 12.83 13.93
N SER A 157 -0.25 13.33 14.16
CA SER A 157 -0.65 13.84 15.49
C SER A 157 -0.60 12.76 16.57
N VAL A 158 -0.82 11.51 16.23
CA VAL A 158 -0.64 10.37 17.14
C VAL A 158 0.84 10.17 17.49
N LEU A 159 1.75 10.25 16.49
CA LEU A 159 3.19 10.16 16.76
C LEU A 159 3.67 11.31 17.61
N GLN A 160 3.17 12.53 17.37
CA GLN A 160 3.46 13.70 18.23
C GLN A 160 3.01 13.47 19.68
N ALA A 161 1.82 12.90 19.88
CA ALA A 161 1.33 12.58 21.22
C ALA A 161 2.21 11.54 21.92
N VAL A 162 2.68 10.52 21.21
CA VAL A 162 3.60 9.50 21.73
C VAL A 162 4.97 10.14 22.06
N GLY A 163 5.53 10.97 21.17
CA GLY A 163 6.79 11.67 21.40
C GLY A 163 6.72 12.62 22.61
N ALA A 164 5.62 13.38 22.77
CA ALA A 164 5.40 14.22 23.94
C ALA A 164 5.43 13.41 25.26
N ARG A 165 4.89 12.19 25.25
CA ARG A 165 4.98 11.29 26.43
C ARG A 165 6.40 10.83 26.68
N PHE A 166 7.19 10.50 25.64
CA PHE A 166 8.61 10.17 25.82
C PHE A 166 9.41 11.33 26.42
N SER A 167 9.13 12.56 25.96
CA SER A 167 9.74 13.78 26.52
C SER A 167 9.45 13.94 28.01
N VAL A 168 8.20 13.74 28.43
CA VAL A 168 7.81 13.81 29.86
C VAL A 168 8.52 12.74 30.67
N LEU A 169 8.61 11.49 30.17
CA LEU A 169 9.30 10.39 30.87
C LEU A 169 10.81 10.65 31.01
N ALA A 170 11.42 11.30 30.02
CA ALA A 170 12.82 11.71 30.08
C ALA A 170 13.04 12.82 31.12
N GLN A 171 12.17 13.84 31.15
CA GLN A 171 12.22 14.93 32.13
C GLN A 171 12.03 14.42 33.57
N GLN A 172 11.22 13.40 33.77
CA GLN A 172 10.99 12.75 35.06
C GLN A 172 12.14 11.80 35.46
N GLY A 173 13.13 11.57 34.59
CA GLY A 173 14.25 10.65 34.82
C GLY A 173 13.87 9.17 34.76
N VAL A 174 12.67 8.82 34.31
CA VAL A 174 12.21 7.42 34.17
C VAL A 174 12.96 6.73 33.04
N ILE A 175 13.27 7.46 31.97
CA ILE A 175 14.13 6.98 30.87
C ILE A 175 15.36 7.88 30.76
N SER A 176 16.52 7.29 30.43
CA SER A 176 17.74 8.06 30.21
C SER A 176 17.64 8.87 28.91
N GLU A 177 18.43 9.96 28.83
CA GLU A 177 18.51 10.83 27.64
C GLU A 177 18.93 10.04 26.39
N TRP A 178 19.88 9.12 26.55
CA TRP A 178 20.28 8.23 25.45
C TRP A 178 19.11 7.38 24.94
N ARG A 179 18.30 6.84 25.84
CA ARG A 179 17.13 6.03 25.49
C ARG A 179 16.04 6.90 24.82
N TYR A 180 15.84 8.09 25.32
CA TYR A 180 14.93 9.06 24.70
C TYR A 180 15.32 9.32 23.24
N THR A 181 16.59 9.57 22.96
CA THR A 181 17.10 9.76 21.60
C THR A 181 16.82 8.55 20.68
N GLN A 182 16.98 7.32 21.20
CA GLN A 182 16.68 6.11 20.43
C GLN A 182 15.18 5.97 20.12
N LEU A 183 14.31 6.26 21.09
CA LEU A 183 12.86 6.22 20.91
C LEU A 183 12.39 7.28 19.90
N GLU A 184 12.91 8.49 19.98
CA GLU A 184 12.63 9.56 18.99
C GLU A 184 13.09 9.18 17.58
N ALA A 185 14.26 8.55 17.43
CA ALA A 185 14.72 8.06 16.14
C ALA A 185 13.74 7.03 15.52
N ARG A 186 13.09 6.20 16.35
CA ARG A 186 12.04 5.27 15.88
C ARG A 186 10.79 6.00 15.43
N LEU A 187 10.37 7.06 16.16
CA LEU A 187 9.22 7.86 15.73
C LEU A 187 9.49 8.59 14.42
N VAL A 188 10.70 9.11 14.22
CA VAL A 188 11.13 9.70 12.95
C VAL A 188 11.06 8.67 11.82
N SER A 189 11.56 7.45 12.05
CA SER A 189 11.44 6.35 11.07
C SER A 189 9.99 6.00 10.74
N LEU A 190 9.10 5.98 11.75
CA LEU A 190 7.66 5.76 11.53
C LEU A 190 7.00 6.89 10.73
N SER A 191 7.42 8.15 10.93
CA SER A 191 6.89 9.28 10.16
C SER A 191 7.28 9.22 8.67
N GLN A 192 8.40 8.59 8.33
CA GLN A 192 8.85 8.39 6.94
C GLN A 192 7.99 7.35 6.18
N VAL A 193 7.19 6.55 6.89
CA VAL A 193 6.31 5.54 6.28
C VAL A 193 5.00 6.16 5.77
N GLN A 194 4.69 7.40 6.13
CA GLN A 194 3.50 8.12 5.66
C GLN A 194 3.64 8.55 4.20
#